data_472978d4a3dcdeb2aafc9f349708d8da
#
_entry.id   472978d4a3dcdeb2aafc9f349708d8da
#
_cell.length_a   1.000
_cell.length_b   1.000
_cell.length_c   1.000
_cell.angle_alpha   90.00
_cell.angle_beta   90.00
_cell.angle_gamma   90.00
#
_symmetry.space_group_name_H-M   'P 1'
#
loop_
_entity.id
_entity.type
_entity.pdbx_description
1 polymer ?
#
loop_
_entity_poly.entity_id
_entity_poly.type
_entity_poly.pdbx_seq_one_letter_code
_entity_poly.pdbx_strand_id
1 'polypeptide(L)'
;MLRIPTLFVAVVLSFAVLPAAHAADHARWPTASDGQPRVGVQVKIQSFTPDDARQIRQTGFDFVRFGVWTDRLDRADYPRQIDDAFVAARSARLPVLLTVRTLTRFRRADRQREEAQVDRESLAATGARLAGTVTRLAAQYGHALVALELWNEPDLDRYWSTGDVAHTFPPFAEGLYGGSAACRPDVPVVGFGFARPTLPGSVPDRLLADVYAASPAYLDAVSYHAYGMTPMQIRDAARDIRARYGLSALVTEDGAASAGVDGDARQARRVRTLLDARATLGTPLLSVYEWIDTPNANDAVQRSYGLVRADRSPKLALDAASTSLRTTTSKP
;
A
#
# COMPACT_ATOMS: atom_id res chain seq x y z
N MET A 1 -70.15 28.24 -23.57
CA MET A 1 -68.78 28.57 -23.88
C MET A 1 -67.93 28.14 -22.67
N LEU A 2 -67.31 26.95 -22.75
CA LEU A 2 -66.46 26.39 -21.67
C LEU A 2 -65.05 26.81 -22.01
N ARG A 3 -64.37 27.50 -21.04
CA ARG A 3 -62.94 27.80 -21.11
C ARG A 3 -62.17 26.69 -20.43
N ILE A 4 -61.30 25.98 -21.18
CA ILE A 4 -60.38 24.98 -20.68
C ILE A 4 -59.10 25.72 -20.22
N PRO A 5 -58.59 25.56 -18.97
CA PRO A 5 -57.33 26.14 -18.58
C PRO A 5 -56.18 25.29 -19.12
N THR A 6 -55.22 25.93 -19.78
CA THR A 6 -53.97 25.33 -20.27
C THR A 6 -53.01 25.17 -19.08
N LEU A 7 -52.72 23.92 -18.74
CA LEU A 7 -51.73 23.58 -17.71
C LEU A 7 -50.34 23.64 -18.32
N PHE A 8 -49.51 24.61 -17.91
CA PHE A 8 -48.09 24.63 -18.24
C PHE A 8 -47.35 23.70 -17.27
N VAL A 9 -46.82 22.58 -17.78
CA VAL A 9 -45.90 21.72 -17.05
C VAL A 9 -44.49 22.28 -17.26
N ALA A 10 -43.93 22.90 -16.25
CA ALA A 10 -42.51 23.28 -16.23
C ALA A 10 -41.65 22.04 -15.94
N VAL A 11 -40.95 21.57 -16.97
CA VAL A 11 -39.93 20.54 -16.79
C VAL A 11 -38.68 21.20 -16.22
N VAL A 12 -38.45 21.01 -14.93
CA VAL A 12 -37.19 21.39 -14.28
C VAL A 12 -36.14 20.34 -14.62
N LEU A 13 -35.29 20.65 -15.58
CA LEU A 13 -34.09 19.89 -15.87
C LEU A 13 -33.07 20.16 -14.72
N SER A 14 -33.04 19.26 -13.74
CA SER A 14 -31.98 19.21 -12.77
C SER A 14 -30.70 18.74 -13.47
N PHE A 15 -29.82 19.66 -13.83
CA PHE A 15 -28.46 19.34 -14.18
C PHE A 15 -27.77 18.84 -12.88
N ALA A 16 -27.60 17.52 -12.77
CA ALA A 16 -26.66 16.96 -11.82
C ALA A 16 -25.26 17.50 -12.18
N VAL A 17 -24.78 18.48 -11.45
CA VAL A 17 -23.37 18.86 -11.47
C VAL A 17 -22.63 17.65 -10.95
N LEU A 18 -22.11 16.81 -11.86
CA LEU A 18 -21.12 15.81 -11.51
C LEU A 18 -20.00 16.57 -10.80
N PRO A 19 -19.62 16.19 -9.58
CA PRO A 19 -18.46 16.80 -8.94
C PRO A 19 -17.31 16.63 -9.92
N ALA A 20 -16.64 17.76 -10.23
CA ALA A 20 -15.43 17.74 -11.04
C ALA A 20 -14.54 16.66 -10.45
N ALA A 21 -14.29 15.59 -11.22
CA ALA A 21 -13.33 14.56 -10.83
C ALA A 21 -12.09 15.33 -10.41
N HIS A 22 -11.71 15.20 -9.14
CA HIS A 22 -10.42 15.70 -8.68
C HIS A 22 -9.43 15.00 -9.59
N ALA A 23 -8.91 15.70 -10.58
CA ALA A 23 -7.76 15.25 -11.33
C ALA A 23 -6.71 15.01 -10.24
N ALA A 24 -6.53 13.74 -9.88
CA ALA A 24 -5.52 13.33 -8.91
C ALA A 24 -4.22 13.80 -9.51
N ASP A 25 -3.79 14.94 -9.02
CA ASP A 25 -2.70 15.69 -9.58
C ASP A 25 -1.46 14.82 -9.41
N HIS A 26 -0.80 14.48 -10.54
CA HIS A 26 0.51 13.83 -10.52
C HIS A 26 1.54 14.58 -9.66
N ALA A 27 1.28 15.85 -9.33
CA ALA A 27 2.04 16.67 -8.41
C ALA A 27 2.08 16.15 -6.97
N ARG A 28 1.13 15.29 -6.54
CA ARG A 28 1.15 14.69 -5.19
C ARG A 28 2.16 13.56 -5.03
N TRP A 29 2.58 12.94 -6.13
CA TRP A 29 3.54 11.84 -6.09
C TRP A 29 4.88 12.35 -6.60
N PRO A 30 5.80 12.71 -5.68
CA PRO A 30 7.11 13.18 -6.10
C PRO A 30 7.82 12.07 -6.88
N THR A 31 8.16 12.36 -8.13
CA THR A 31 9.02 11.48 -8.92
C THR A 31 10.44 11.46 -8.35
N ALA A 32 11.25 10.48 -8.75
CA ALA A 32 12.68 10.52 -8.53
C ALA A 32 13.30 11.74 -9.28
N SER A 33 14.53 12.10 -8.95
CA SER A 33 15.22 13.27 -9.53
C SER A 33 15.34 13.24 -11.06
N ASP A 34 15.24 12.06 -11.66
CA ASP A 34 15.25 11.82 -13.11
C ASP A 34 13.85 11.80 -13.76
N GLY A 35 12.81 12.17 -13.00
CA GLY A 35 11.41 12.13 -13.45
C GLY A 35 10.78 10.73 -13.52
N GLN A 36 11.50 9.69 -13.10
CA GLN A 36 11.03 8.32 -13.09
C GLN A 36 10.15 8.03 -11.87
N PRO A 37 9.35 6.94 -11.88
CA PRO A 37 8.71 6.40 -10.69
C PRO A 37 9.74 6.14 -9.58
N ARG A 38 9.40 6.50 -8.34
CA ARG A 38 10.25 6.20 -7.19
C ARG A 38 10.22 4.71 -6.89
N VAL A 39 11.41 4.16 -6.60
CA VAL A 39 11.56 2.76 -6.25
C VAL A 39 12.05 2.64 -4.82
N GLY A 40 11.32 1.87 -4.02
CA GLY A 40 11.68 1.53 -2.65
C GLY A 40 11.94 0.05 -2.44
N VAL A 41 12.29 -0.27 -1.22
CA VAL A 41 12.47 -1.66 -0.78
C VAL A 41 11.86 -1.86 0.59
N GLN A 42 11.21 -3.03 0.78
CA GLN A 42 10.65 -3.44 2.07
C GLN A 42 11.77 -3.76 3.06
N VAL A 43 11.66 -3.21 4.27
CA VAL A 43 12.53 -3.54 5.42
C VAL A 43 11.69 -3.95 6.62
N LYS A 44 12.32 -4.59 7.61
CA LYS A 44 11.67 -4.96 8.88
C LYS A 44 12.28 -4.14 10.00
N ILE A 45 11.45 -3.43 10.76
CA ILE A 45 11.91 -2.53 11.84
C ILE A 45 12.81 -3.22 12.86
N GLN A 46 12.65 -4.54 13.08
CA GLN A 46 13.42 -5.33 14.04
C GLN A 46 14.88 -5.55 13.66
N SER A 47 15.21 -5.43 12.36
CA SER A 47 16.54 -5.75 11.84
C SER A 47 17.14 -4.63 10.97
N PHE A 48 16.38 -3.57 10.71
CA PHE A 48 16.80 -2.47 9.87
C PHE A 48 17.78 -1.55 10.59
N THR A 49 18.97 -1.40 10.03
CA THR A 49 20.08 -0.65 10.63
C THR A 49 20.47 0.57 9.78
N PRO A 50 21.23 1.55 10.34
CA PRO A 50 21.78 2.65 9.53
C PRO A 50 22.71 2.17 8.41
N ASP A 51 23.38 1.03 8.56
CA ASP A 51 24.23 0.45 7.52
C ASP A 51 23.38 -0.10 6.37
N ASP A 52 22.28 -0.80 6.68
CA ASP A 52 21.31 -1.22 5.68
C ASP A 52 20.76 -0.01 4.92
N ALA A 53 20.40 1.05 5.63
CA ALA A 53 19.87 2.28 5.02
C ALA A 53 20.88 2.91 4.05
N ARG A 54 22.16 2.99 4.42
CA ARG A 54 23.22 3.49 3.53
C ARG A 54 23.38 2.61 2.29
N GLN A 55 23.39 1.30 2.46
CA GLN A 55 23.54 0.36 1.35
C GLN A 55 22.31 0.42 0.41
N ILE A 56 21.09 0.51 0.95
CA ILE A 56 19.86 0.71 0.19
C ILE A 56 19.97 1.98 -0.67
N ARG A 57 20.39 3.10 -0.07
CA ARG A 57 20.57 4.36 -0.79
C ARG A 57 21.65 4.27 -1.87
N GLN A 58 22.78 3.64 -1.58
CA GLN A 58 23.87 3.41 -2.52
C GLN A 58 23.48 2.49 -3.69
N THR A 59 22.57 1.57 -3.47
CA THR A 59 21.99 0.70 -4.52
C THR A 59 21.15 1.51 -5.50
N GLY A 60 20.58 2.64 -5.08
CA GLY A 60 19.76 3.53 -5.91
C GLY A 60 18.29 3.57 -5.52
N PHE A 61 17.90 2.97 -4.41
CA PHE A 61 16.52 3.06 -3.91
C PHE A 61 16.20 4.46 -3.37
N ASP A 62 14.97 4.91 -3.58
CA ASP A 62 14.48 6.25 -3.24
C ASP A 62 13.78 6.32 -1.90
N PHE A 63 13.24 5.20 -1.40
CA PHE A 63 12.52 5.10 -0.13
C PHE A 63 12.60 3.69 0.45
N VAL A 64 12.17 3.56 1.70
CA VAL A 64 11.95 2.25 2.33
C VAL A 64 10.47 2.08 2.70
N ARG A 65 9.97 0.85 2.67
CA ARG A 65 8.64 0.50 3.19
C ARG A 65 8.80 -0.37 4.42
N PHE A 66 8.05 -0.08 5.49
CA PHE A 66 7.91 -0.97 6.63
C PHE A 66 6.56 -0.84 7.31
N GLY A 67 6.18 -1.90 8.04
CA GLY A 67 4.90 -1.97 8.71
C GLY A 67 4.98 -1.68 10.21
N VAL A 68 3.95 -0.99 10.73
CA VAL A 68 3.68 -0.83 12.16
C VAL A 68 2.40 -1.58 12.52
N TRP A 69 2.51 -2.45 13.50
CA TRP A 69 1.39 -3.20 14.08
C TRP A 69 0.92 -2.51 15.35
N THR A 70 -0.25 -1.90 15.31
CA THR A 70 -0.75 -1.03 16.38
C THR A 70 -1.07 -1.76 17.68
N ASP A 71 -1.37 -3.07 17.60
CA ASP A 71 -1.53 -3.95 18.76
C ASP A 71 -0.25 -4.27 19.52
N ARG A 72 0.90 -3.81 19.01
CA ARG A 72 2.20 -3.95 19.67
C ARG A 72 2.73 -2.66 20.26
N LEU A 73 2.04 -1.54 20.07
CA LEU A 73 2.51 -0.23 20.55
C LEU A 73 2.60 -0.13 22.07
N ASP A 74 1.86 -0.97 22.81
CA ASP A 74 1.92 -1.04 24.27
C ASP A 74 3.10 -1.90 24.80
N ARG A 75 3.86 -2.56 23.92
CA ARG A 75 5.05 -3.31 24.32
C ARG A 75 6.22 -2.35 24.51
N ALA A 76 6.92 -2.49 25.62
CA ALA A 76 7.98 -1.56 26.03
C ALA A 76 9.09 -1.31 24.99
N ASP A 77 9.42 -2.32 24.18
CA ASP A 77 10.49 -2.29 23.18
C ASP A 77 10.03 -1.86 21.78
N TYR A 78 8.75 -2.05 21.44
CA TYR A 78 8.25 -1.88 20.08
C TYR A 78 8.24 -0.41 19.58
N PRO A 79 7.79 0.60 20.37
CA PRO A 79 7.92 1.99 19.98
C PRO A 79 9.38 2.39 19.69
N ARG A 80 10.34 1.91 20.50
CA ARG A 80 11.75 2.17 20.27
C ARG A 80 12.25 1.59 18.95
N GLN A 81 11.83 0.36 18.61
CA GLN A 81 12.16 -0.25 17.30
C GLN A 81 11.64 0.60 16.14
N ILE A 82 10.47 1.22 16.28
CA ILE A 82 9.93 2.14 15.28
C ILE A 82 10.81 3.38 15.17
N ASP A 83 11.14 4.02 16.29
CA ASP A 83 12.02 5.20 16.33
C ASP A 83 13.37 4.90 15.70
N ASP A 84 13.99 3.78 16.06
CA ASP A 84 15.29 3.34 15.52
C ASP A 84 15.23 3.15 14.00
N ALA A 85 14.14 2.56 13.49
CA ALA A 85 13.94 2.40 12.04
C ALA A 85 13.80 3.74 11.31
N PHE A 86 13.09 4.72 11.88
CA PHE A 86 13.01 6.07 11.32
C PHE A 86 14.36 6.80 11.39
N VAL A 87 15.11 6.63 12.48
CA VAL A 87 16.48 7.17 12.60
C VAL A 87 17.40 6.58 11.54
N ALA A 88 17.34 5.26 11.31
CA ALA A 88 18.10 4.58 10.27
C ALA A 88 17.75 5.12 8.88
N ALA A 89 16.47 5.18 8.53
CA ALA A 89 16.01 5.71 7.24
C ALA A 89 16.47 7.15 7.02
N ARG A 90 16.30 8.02 8.01
CA ARG A 90 16.69 9.43 7.96
C ARG A 90 18.20 9.61 7.80
N SER A 91 19.03 8.76 8.41
CA SER A 91 20.49 8.84 8.29
C SER A 91 20.98 8.72 6.84
N ALA A 92 20.22 8.01 6.00
CA ALA A 92 20.47 7.85 4.57
C ALA A 92 19.54 8.72 3.67
N ARG A 93 18.74 9.61 4.26
CA ARG A 93 17.75 10.45 3.56
C ARG A 93 16.75 9.62 2.75
N LEU A 94 16.31 8.50 3.31
CA LEU A 94 15.28 7.65 2.74
C LEU A 94 13.94 7.99 3.39
N PRO A 95 12.97 8.57 2.68
CA PRO A 95 11.61 8.69 3.19
C PRO A 95 10.97 7.31 3.32
N VAL A 96 9.87 7.24 4.07
CA VAL A 96 9.23 5.99 4.45
C VAL A 96 7.83 5.88 3.87
N LEU A 97 7.51 4.77 3.22
CA LEU A 97 6.14 4.32 3.00
C LEU A 97 5.74 3.50 4.23
N LEU A 98 4.91 4.08 5.09
CA LEU A 98 4.52 3.46 6.35
C LEU A 98 3.21 2.68 6.20
N THR A 99 3.27 1.37 6.34
CA THR A 99 2.07 0.51 6.38
C THR A 99 1.58 0.39 7.83
N VAL A 100 0.33 0.76 8.10
CA VAL A 100 -0.26 0.70 9.44
C VAL A 100 -1.42 -0.30 9.46
N ARG A 101 -1.34 -1.29 10.34
CA ARG A 101 -2.40 -2.26 10.57
C ARG A 101 -2.42 -2.76 12.01
N THR A 102 -3.46 -3.47 12.38
CA THR A 102 -3.49 -4.25 13.63
C THR A 102 -3.47 -5.75 13.32
N LEU A 103 -2.87 -6.54 14.20
CA LEU A 103 -2.98 -7.99 14.24
C LEU A 103 -4.05 -8.45 15.23
N THR A 104 -4.67 -7.51 15.97
CA THR A 104 -5.81 -7.84 16.83
C THR A 104 -6.85 -8.51 15.95
N ARG A 105 -7.02 -9.80 16.14
CA ARG A 105 -8.12 -10.52 15.49
C ARG A 105 -9.39 -9.82 15.93
N PHE A 106 -10.15 -9.30 14.97
CA PHE A 106 -11.56 -9.05 15.25
C PHE A 106 -12.07 -10.38 15.74
N ARG A 107 -12.37 -10.48 17.05
CA ARG A 107 -12.69 -11.77 17.65
C ARG A 107 -13.77 -12.40 16.78
N ARG A 108 -13.47 -13.54 16.15
CA ARG A 108 -14.50 -14.51 15.89
C ARG A 108 -15.21 -14.65 17.22
N ALA A 109 -16.41 -14.11 17.34
CA ALA A 109 -17.29 -14.46 18.43
C ALA A 109 -17.19 -15.97 18.52
N ASP A 110 -16.93 -16.49 19.72
CA ASP A 110 -16.75 -17.93 19.95
C ASP A 110 -17.66 -18.69 19.02
N ARG A 111 -17.17 -19.79 18.41
CA ARG A 111 -17.92 -20.63 17.45
C ARG A 111 -19.30 -21.06 17.95
N GLN A 112 -19.63 -20.78 19.19
CA GLN A 112 -20.91 -21.00 19.85
C GLN A 112 -21.92 -19.85 19.73
N ARG A 113 -21.53 -18.70 19.14
CA ARG A 113 -22.45 -17.62 18.74
C ARG A 113 -22.41 -17.49 17.24
N GLU A 114 -23.06 -18.43 16.57
CA GLU A 114 -23.09 -18.50 15.09
C GLU A 114 -23.72 -17.30 14.38
N GLU A 115 -24.23 -16.30 15.10
CA GLU A 115 -25.02 -15.21 14.51
C GLU A 115 -24.81 -13.84 15.16
N ALA A 116 -23.70 -13.60 15.84
CA ALA A 116 -23.41 -12.22 16.17
C ALA A 116 -22.99 -11.53 14.88
N GLN A 117 -23.97 -11.02 14.15
CA GLN A 117 -23.80 -10.01 13.11
C GLN A 117 -22.81 -9.00 13.67
N VAL A 118 -21.57 -9.01 13.11
CA VAL A 118 -20.56 -8.04 13.53
C VAL A 118 -21.14 -6.70 13.08
N ASP A 119 -21.64 -5.96 14.06
CA ASP A 119 -22.39 -4.74 13.83
C ASP A 119 -21.53 -3.75 13.02
N ARG A 120 -22.11 -3.24 11.94
CA ARG A 120 -21.47 -2.26 11.06
C ARG A 120 -20.93 -1.05 11.85
N GLU A 121 -21.68 -0.56 12.84
CA GLU A 121 -21.27 0.54 13.70
C GLU A 121 -20.05 0.20 14.56
N SER A 122 -19.99 -1.02 15.09
CA SER A 122 -18.85 -1.51 15.87
C SER A 122 -17.58 -1.63 15.03
N LEU A 123 -17.68 -2.07 13.77
CA LEU A 123 -16.56 -2.12 12.83
C LEU A 123 -16.07 -0.73 12.47
N ALA A 124 -16.96 0.19 12.11
CA ALA A 124 -16.63 1.58 11.82
C ALA A 124 -15.98 2.26 13.03
N ALA A 125 -16.50 2.08 14.24
CA ALA A 125 -15.90 2.59 15.46
C ALA A 125 -14.51 2.02 15.73
N THR A 126 -14.28 0.74 15.38
CA THR A 126 -12.95 0.11 15.49
C THR A 126 -11.97 0.71 14.48
N GLY A 127 -12.41 0.94 13.26
CA GLY A 127 -11.65 1.65 12.24
C GLY A 127 -11.29 3.06 12.68
N ALA A 128 -12.24 3.82 13.23
CA ALA A 128 -12.02 5.18 13.73
C ALA A 128 -11.02 5.23 14.90
N ARG A 129 -11.04 4.24 15.80
CA ARG A 129 -10.01 4.13 16.84
C ARG A 129 -8.61 3.90 16.27
N LEU A 130 -8.49 3.08 15.22
CA LEU A 130 -7.21 2.90 14.52
C LEU A 130 -6.76 4.20 13.83
N ALA A 131 -7.69 4.97 13.26
CA ALA A 131 -7.42 6.28 12.67
C ALA A 131 -6.76 7.24 13.68
N GLY A 132 -7.20 7.26 14.95
CA GLY A 132 -6.55 8.03 16.00
C GLY A 132 -5.08 7.65 16.22
N THR A 133 -4.73 6.38 16.07
CA THR A 133 -3.34 5.92 16.13
C THR A 133 -2.55 6.33 14.89
N VAL A 134 -3.15 6.21 13.70
CA VAL A 134 -2.57 6.69 12.42
C VAL A 134 -2.25 8.19 12.52
N THR A 135 -3.18 8.99 13.05
CA THR A 135 -2.98 10.44 13.24
C THR A 135 -1.80 10.75 14.15
N ARG A 136 -1.63 10.01 15.26
CA ARG A 136 -0.46 10.20 16.14
C ARG A 136 0.85 9.84 15.44
N LEU A 137 0.90 8.73 14.70
CA LEU A 137 2.08 8.33 13.91
C LEU A 137 2.39 9.37 12.82
N ALA A 138 1.37 9.88 12.13
CA ALA A 138 1.54 10.92 11.13
C ALA A 138 2.05 12.24 11.75
N ALA A 139 1.57 12.63 12.93
CA ALA A 139 2.07 13.81 13.64
C ALA A 139 3.53 13.65 14.06
N GLN A 140 3.92 12.44 14.47
CA GLN A 140 5.30 12.16 14.93
C GLN A 140 6.29 12.05 13.78
N TYR A 141 5.92 11.39 12.68
CA TYR A 141 6.84 11.01 11.61
C TYR A 141 6.51 11.61 10.25
N GLY A 142 5.43 12.39 10.12
CA GLY A 142 4.89 12.83 8.83
C GLY A 142 5.91 13.47 7.90
N HIS A 143 6.85 14.26 8.45
CA HIS A 143 7.94 14.89 7.70
C HIS A 143 8.92 13.87 7.05
N ALA A 144 8.92 12.62 7.51
CA ALA A 144 9.74 11.53 6.99
C ALA A 144 8.94 10.58 6.07
N LEU A 145 7.63 10.78 5.91
CA LEU A 145 6.78 9.88 5.15
C LEU A 145 6.65 10.29 3.69
N VAL A 146 6.68 9.31 2.78
CA VAL A 146 6.26 9.48 1.40
C VAL A 146 4.77 9.18 1.23
N ALA A 147 4.24 8.25 2.00
CA ALA A 147 2.82 7.95 2.10
C ALA A 147 2.51 7.12 3.36
N LEU A 148 1.22 7.11 3.74
CA LEU A 148 0.64 6.21 4.73
C LEU A 148 -0.19 5.16 4.00
N GLU A 149 0.20 3.90 4.08
CA GLU A 149 -0.58 2.77 3.58
C GLU A 149 -1.39 2.19 4.73
N LEU A 150 -2.71 2.28 4.62
CA LEU A 150 -3.59 1.79 5.68
C LEU A 150 -4.11 0.41 5.33
N TRP A 151 -3.71 -0.56 6.11
CA TRP A 151 -3.91 -2.00 6.00
C TRP A 151 -2.89 -2.71 5.09
N ASN A 152 -3.01 -4.06 5.03
CA ASN A 152 -2.21 -4.95 4.20
C ASN A 152 -2.96 -6.26 3.96
N GLU A 153 -3.18 -6.59 2.70
CA GLU A 153 -3.81 -7.82 2.20
C GLU A 153 -5.16 -8.17 2.87
N PRO A 154 -6.13 -7.23 2.95
CA PRO A 154 -7.43 -7.53 3.55
C PRO A 154 -8.22 -8.58 2.75
N ASP A 155 -7.88 -8.77 1.48
CA ASP A 155 -8.46 -9.76 0.58
C ASP A 155 -7.98 -11.21 0.82
N LEU A 156 -7.12 -11.42 1.83
CA LEU A 156 -6.67 -12.74 2.28
C LEU A 156 -7.19 -13.03 3.70
N ASP A 157 -7.84 -14.16 3.90
CA ASP A 157 -8.43 -14.57 5.18
C ASP A 157 -7.44 -14.54 6.35
N ARG A 158 -6.17 -14.83 6.10
CA ARG A 158 -5.12 -14.79 7.12
C ARG A 158 -4.85 -13.39 7.68
N TYR A 159 -5.19 -12.34 6.92
CA TYR A 159 -4.97 -10.94 7.30
C TYR A 159 -6.28 -10.19 7.58
N TRP A 160 -7.42 -10.81 7.28
CA TRP A 160 -8.74 -10.33 7.67
C TRP A 160 -9.53 -11.47 8.31
N SER A 161 -9.52 -11.52 9.61
CA SER A 161 -9.91 -12.72 10.38
C SER A 161 -11.40 -12.90 10.65
N THR A 162 -12.29 -12.10 10.08
CA THR A 162 -13.74 -12.26 10.27
C THR A 162 -14.32 -13.41 9.45
N GLY A 163 -13.60 -13.85 8.41
CA GLY A 163 -14.09 -14.87 7.45
C GLY A 163 -15.09 -14.34 6.43
N ASP A 164 -15.54 -13.09 6.58
CA ASP A 164 -16.48 -12.42 5.68
C ASP A 164 -15.97 -11.01 5.35
N VAL A 165 -14.94 -10.98 4.51
CA VAL A 165 -14.28 -9.73 4.14
C VAL A 165 -15.22 -8.78 3.41
N ALA A 166 -16.11 -9.30 2.58
CA ALA A 166 -16.98 -8.50 1.74
C ALA A 166 -17.95 -7.62 2.56
N HIS A 167 -18.45 -8.12 3.67
CA HIS A 167 -19.38 -7.38 4.52
C HIS A 167 -18.73 -6.66 5.70
N THR A 168 -17.55 -7.11 6.13
CA THR A 168 -16.94 -6.60 7.38
C THR A 168 -15.80 -5.63 7.14
N PHE A 169 -15.07 -5.73 6.02
CA PHE A 169 -13.99 -4.80 5.71
C PHE A 169 -14.48 -3.38 5.32
N PRO A 170 -15.50 -3.19 4.46
CA PRO A 170 -15.92 -1.85 4.06
C PRO A 170 -16.30 -0.94 5.24
N PRO A 171 -17.17 -1.32 6.18
CA PRO A 171 -17.50 -0.44 7.31
C PRO A 171 -16.30 -0.14 8.22
N PHE A 172 -15.39 -1.09 8.42
CA PHE A 172 -14.14 -0.83 9.11
C PHE A 172 -13.27 0.18 8.36
N ALA A 173 -13.11 0.01 7.05
CA ALA A 173 -12.34 0.90 6.20
C ALA A 173 -12.96 2.31 6.16
N GLU A 174 -14.28 2.43 6.07
CA GLU A 174 -14.96 3.73 6.17
C GLU A 174 -14.60 4.47 7.48
N GLY A 175 -14.62 3.78 8.61
CA GLY A 175 -14.22 4.36 9.89
C GLY A 175 -12.74 4.74 9.93
N LEU A 176 -11.86 3.88 9.41
CA LEU A 176 -10.42 4.12 9.36
C LEU A 176 -10.07 5.30 8.46
N TYR A 177 -10.55 5.30 7.23
CA TYR A 177 -10.22 6.34 6.25
C TYR A 177 -10.95 7.65 6.54
N GLY A 178 -12.23 7.59 6.97
CA GLY A 178 -12.99 8.76 7.39
C GLY A 178 -12.36 9.47 8.58
N GLY A 179 -11.97 8.71 9.60
CA GLY A 179 -11.25 9.25 10.75
C GLY A 179 -9.87 9.81 10.40
N SER A 180 -9.14 9.16 9.49
CA SER A 180 -7.84 9.64 9.01
C SER A 180 -7.98 10.89 8.14
N ALA A 181 -9.02 10.97 7.30
CA ALA A 181 -9.32 12.15 6.48
C ALA A 181 -9.69 13.38 7.30
N ALA A 182 -10.40 13.22 8.42
CA ALA A 182 -10.77 14.31 9.31
C ALA A 182 -9.55 14.98 9.97
N CYS A 183 -8.46 14.24 10.14
CA CYS A 183 -7.20 14.71 10.75
C CYS A 183 -6.08 14.81 9.72
N ARG A 184 -6.40 15.03 8.44
CA ARG A 184 -5.53 14.87 7.28
C ARG A 184 -4.13 15.40 7.53
N PRO A 185 -3.12 14.51 7.66
CA PRO A 185 -1.72 14.92 7.56
C PRO A 185 -1.44 15.36 6.11
N ASP A 186 -0.46 16.24 5.93
CA ASP A 186 0.04 16.62 4.60
C ASP A 186 0.76 15.45 3.87
N VAL A 187 0.39 14.22 4.22
CA VAL A 187 0.96 12.96 3.70
C VAL A 187 -0.13 12.19 2.98
N PRO A 188 0.11 11.72 1.74
CA PRO A 188 -0.85 10.92 1.01
C PRO A 188 -1.26 9.66 1.78
N VAL A 189 -2.57 9.39 1.80
CA VAL A 189 -3.16 8.18 2.40
C VAL A 189 -3.53 7.22 1.28
N VAL A 190 -2.98 6.00 1.33
CA VAL A 190 -3.18 5.00 0.31
C VAL A 190 -3.73 3.70 0.90
N GLY A 191 -4.40 2.93 0.12
CA GLY A 191 -4.99 1.66 0.54
C GLY A 191 -5.16 0.70 -0.62
N PHE A 192 -5.24 -0.55 -0.33
CA PHE A 192 -5.28 -1.21 0.98
C PHE A 192 -4.12 -2.22 1.10
N GLY A 193 -3.09 -2.11 0.24
CA GLY A 193 -2.07 -3.13 0.10
C GLY A 193 -2.69 -4.48 -0.30
N PHE A 194 -3.63 -4.49 -1.23
CA PHE A 194 -4.29 -5.73 -1.65
C PHE A 194 -3.28 -6.78 -2.10
N ALA A 195 -3.51 -8.05 -1.79
CA ALA A 195 -2.66 -9.14 -2.26
C ALA A 195 -2.64 -9.29 -3.79
N ARG A 196 -3.62 -8.70 -4.47
CA ARG A 196 -3.78 -8.70 -5.93
C ARG A 196 -4.39 -7.38 -6.41
N PRO A 197 -4.23 -7.01 -7.68
CA PRO A 197 -4.85 -5.80 -8.23
C PRO A 197 -6.38 -5.89 -8.23
N THR A 198 -7.03 -4.73 -8.25
CA THR A 198 -8.49 -4.58 -8.31
C THR A 198 -9.03 -4.85 -9.72
N LEU A 199 -8.87 -6.06 -10.21
CA LEU A 199 -9.44 -6.46 -11.50
C LEU A 199 -10.97 -6.52 -11.42
N PRO A 200 -11.71 -6.12 -12.47
CA PRO A 200 -13.17 -6.10 -12.47
C PRO A 200 -13.79 -7.39 -11.95
N GLY A 201 -14.68 -7.27 -10.96
CA GLY A 201 -15.37 -8.39 -10.32
C GLY A 201 -14.55 -9.20 -9.30
N SER A 202 -13.27 -8.87 -9.09
CA SER A 202 -12.45 -9.50 -8.03
C SER A 202 -12.90 -9.05 -6.61
N VAL A 203 -12.42 -9.77 -5.58
CA VAL A 203 -12.65 -9.34 -4.18
C VAL A 203 -12.06 -7.95 -3.93
N PRO A 204 -10.78 -7.66 -4.27
CA PRO A 204 -10.23 -6.31 -4.14
C PRO A 204 -11.07 -5.23 -4.83
N ASP A 205 -11.61 -5.54 -6.00
CA ASP A 205 -12.44 -4.59 -6.75
C ASP A 205 -13.72 -4.21 -6.02
N ARG A 206 -14.44 -5.20 -5.49
CA ARG A 206 -15.66 -4.95 -4.70
C ARG A 206 -15.37 -4.15 -3.44
N LEU A 207 -14.31 -4.52 -2.69
CA LEU A 207 -13.93 -3.81 -1.47
C LEU A 207 -13.56 -2.34 -1.77
N LEU A 208 -12.81 -2.10 -2.84
CA LEU A 208 -12.47 -0.74 -3.26
C LEU A 208 -13.72 0.04 -3.68
N ALA A 209 -14.60 -0.57 -4.48
CA ALA A 209 -15.82 0.08 -4.95
C ALA A 209 -16.70 0.53 -3.78
N ASP A 210 -16.87 -0.31 -2.76
CA ASP A 210 -17.69 0.02 -1.58
C ASP A 210 -17.09 1.19 -0.78
N VAL A 211 -15.77 1.18 -0.52
CA VAL A 211 -15.11 2.27 0.21
C VAL A 211 -15.08 3.57 -0.61
N TYR A 212 -14.83 3.47 -1.92
CA TYR A 212 -14.83 4.64 -2.82
C TYR A 212 -16.23 5.25 -2.96
N ALA A 213 -17.28 4.43 -2.98
CA ALA A 213 -18.66 4.90 -3.00
C ALA A 213 -19.06 5.65 -1.72
N ALA A 214 -18.51 5.25 -0.56
CA ALA A 214 -18.73 5.98 0.69
C ALA A 214 -18.10 7.39 0.63
N SER A 215 -16.87 7.51 0.15
CA SER A 215 -16.24 8.80 -0.17
C SER A 215 -15.02 8.64 -1.08
N PRO A 216 -15.02 9.24 -2.28
CA PRO A 216 -13.84 9.30 -3.14
C PRO A 216 -12.64 10.01 -2.48
N ALA A 217 -12.89 10.88 -1.49
CA ALA A 217 -11.85 11.65 -0.79
C ALA A 217 -11.06 10.84 0.25
N TYR A 218 -11.42 9.60 0.52
CA TYR A 218 -10.73 8.76 1.50
C TYR A 218 -9.35 8.31 1.04
N LEU A 219 -9.13 8.20 -0.27
CA LEU A 219 -7.92 7.64 -0.86
C LEU A 219 -7.24 8.65 -1.78
N ASP A 220 -5.92 8.77 -1.65
CA ASP A 220 -5.07 9.46 -2.62
C ASP A 220 -4.54 8.50 -3.70
N ALA A 221 -4.47 7.20 -3.41
CA ALA A 221 -4.13 6.14 -4.35
C ALA A 221 -4.59 4.77 -3.86
N VAL A 222 -4.60 3.81 -4.78
CA VAL A 222 -4.84 2.38 -4.49
C VAL A 222 -3.50 1.64 -4.48
N SER A 223 -3.24 0.85 -3.45
CA SER A 223 -2.04 0.01 -3.37
C SER A 223 -2.36 -1.48 -3.47
N TYR A 224 -1.49 -2.22 -4.13
CA TYR A 224 -1.59 -3.67 -4.27
C TYR A 224 -0.21 -4.32 -4.43
N HIS A 225 -0.17 -5.65 -4.26
CA HIS A 225 0.99 -6.49 -4.45
C HIS A 225 0.98 -7.13 -5.84
N ALA A 226 2.13 -7.11 -6.54
CA ALA A 226 2.23 -7.52 -7.93
C ALA A 226 2.96 -8.86 -8.15
N TYR A 227 3.00 -9.73 -7.11
CA TYR A 227 3.69 -11.01 -7.21
C TYR A 227 3.24 -11.83 -8.42
N GLY A 228 4.21 -12.24 -9.23
CA GLY A 228 3.97 -13.06 -10.42
C GLY A 228 3.39 -12.32 -11.62
N MET A 229 3.05 -11.04 -11.53
CA MET A 229 2.54 -10.25 -12.64
C MET A 229 3.66 -9.86 -13.61
N THR A 230 3.36 -9.85 -14.89
CA THR A 230 4.25 -9.26 -15.91
C THR A 230 4.16 -7.73 -15.87
N PRO A 231 5.17 -6.99 -16.38
CA PRO A 231 5.10 -5.54 -16.51
C PRO A 231 3.85 -5.04 -17.25
N MET A 232 3.40 -5.76 -18.28
CA MET A 232 2.18 -5.44 -19.02
C MET A 232 0.95 -5.55 -18.13
N GLN A 233 0.81 -6.61 -17.33
CA GLN A 233 -0.30 -6.79 -16.41
C GLN A 233 -0.33 -5.70 -15.32
N ILE A 234 0.83 -5.28 -14.80
CA ILE A 234 0.93 -4.18 -13.84
C ILE A 234 0.45 -2.87 -14.49
N ARG A 235 0.95 -2.56 -15.68
CA ARG A 235 0.52 -1.37 -16.44
C ARG A 235 -0.97 -1.37 -16.72
N ASP A 236 -1.53 -2.51 -17.13
CA ASP A 236 -2.95 -2.63 -17.46
C ASP A 236 -3.82 -2.47 -16.22
N ALA A 237 -3.40 -3.02 -15.06
CA ALA A 237 -4.06 -2.80 -13.77
C ALA A 237 -4.01 -1.31 -13.35
N ALA A 238 -2.87 -0.65 -13.50
CA ALA A 238 -2.73 0.77 -13.18
C ALA A 238 -3.63 1.65 -14.06
N ARG A 239 -3.72 1.33 -15.36
CA ARG A 239 -4.61 2.03 -16.31
C ARG A 239 -6.09 1.82 -15.95
N ASP A 240 -6.48 0.60 -15.60
CA ASP A 240 -7.86 0.28 -15.22
C ASP A 240 -8.29 1.00 -13.92
N ILE A 241 -7.45 0.98 -12.87
CA ILE A 241 -7.71 1.72 -11.64
C ILE A 241 -7.87 3.22 -11.92
N ARG A 242 -7.00 3.80 -12.74
CA ARG A 242 -7.10 5.21 -13.10
C ARG A 242 -8.37 5.51 -13.90
N ALA A 243 -8.74 4.67 -14.84
CA ALA A 243 -9.93 4.86 -15.68
C ALA A 243 -11.23 4.80 -14.87
N ARG A 244 -11.31 3.90 -13.88
CA ARG A 244 -12.53 3.69 -13.09
C ARG A 244 -12.65 4.61 -11.88
N TYR A 245 -11.55 4.93 -11.23
CA TYR A 245 -11.55 5.65 -9.94
C TYR A 245 -10.81 7.00 -9.99
N GLY A 246 -10.14 7.34 -11.08
CA GLY A 246 -9.31 8.54 -11.15
C GLY A 246 -8.06 8.50 -10.25
N LEU A 247 -7.81 7.38 -9.56
CA LEU A 247 -6.74 7.22 -8.59
C LEU A 247 -5.46 6.67 -9.24
N SER A 248 -4.31 7.02 -8.68
CA SER A 248 -3.05 6.34 -9.00
C SER A 248 -3.03 4.93 -8.40
N ALA A 249 -2.38 3.99 -9.10
CA ALA A 249 -2.10 2.66 -8.59
C ALA A 249 -0.65 2.59 -8.10
N LEU A 250 -0.43 2.04 -6.91
CA LEU A 250 0.89 1.84 -6.31
C LEU A 250 1.17 0.34 -6.20
N VAL A 251 2.36 -0.09 -6.59
CA VAL A 251 2.84 -1.44 -6.31
C VAL A 251 3.66 -1.39 -5.02
N THR A 252 3.08 -1.83 -3.92
CA THR A 252 3.73 -1.72 -2.61
C THR A 252 4.49 -2.97 -2.19
N GLU A 253 4.29 -4.09 -2.90
CA GLU A 253 5.15 -5.26 -2.83
C GLU A 253 5.23 -5.98 -4.18
N ASP A 254 6.45 -6.31 -4.61
CA ASP A 254 6.74 -7.27 -5.66
C ASP A 254 8.14 -7.85 -5.46
N GLY A 255 8.28 -9.14 -5.75
CA GLY A 255 9.54 -9.84 -5.57
C GLY A 255 9.47 -11.30 -6.01
N ALA A 256 10.57 -11.99 -5.84
CA ALA A 256 10.66 -13.43 -6.02
C ALA A 256 11.56 -14.03 -4.94
N ALA A 257 11.22 -15.21 -4.48
CA ALA A 257 12.06 -15.97 -3.56
C ALA A 257 13.25 -16.60 -4.30
N SER A 258 14.41 -16.64 -3.65
CA SER A 258 15.60 -17.32 -4.16
C SER A 258 15.67 -18.80 -3.75
N ALA A 259 14.63 -19.36 -3.14
CA ALA A 259 14.57 -20.78 -2.77
C ALA A 259 14.55 -21.69 -3.99
N GLY A 260 15.17 -22.86 -3.87
CA GLY A 260 15.17 -23.91 -4.89
C GLY A 260 16.24 -23.75 -5.97
N VAL A 261 16.22 -24.66 -6.94
CA VAL A 261 17.19 -24.69 -8.04
C VAL A 261 17.12 -23.38 -8.85
N ASP A 262 18.27 -22.81 -9.19
CA ASP A 262 18.38 -21.52 -9.89
C ASP A 262 17.65 -20.35 -9.23
N GLY A 263 17.35 -20.45 -7.93
CA GLY A 263 16.56 -19.48 -7.19
C GLY A 263 17.14 -18.07 -7.23
N ASP A 264 18.44 -17.91 -6.97
CA ASP A 264 19.13 -16.60 -7.02
C ASP A 264 19.05 -15.97 -8.43
N ALA A 265 19.26 -16.78 -9.49
CA ALA A 265 19.17 -16.29 -10.86
C ALA A 265 17.74 -15.90 -11.26
N ARG A 266 16.74 -16.67 -10.81
CA ARG A 266 15.31 -16.37 -11.02
C ARG A 266 14.91 -15.10 -10.31
N GLN A 267 15.32 -14.91 -9.05
CA GLN A 267 15.11 -13.70 -8.28
C GLN A 267 15.72 -12.47 -8.97
N ALA A 268 16.99 -12.57 -9.39
CA ALA A 268 17.68 -11.50 -10.09
C ALA A 268 16.99 -11.12 -11.41
N ARG A 269 16.53 -12.10 -12.19
CA ARG A 269 15.75 -11.84 -13.41
C ARG A 269 14.45 -11.12 -13.11
N ARG A 270 13.70 -11.51 -12.06
CA ARG A 270 12.45 -10.86 -11.66
C ARG A 270 12.70 -9.40 -11.29
N VAL A 271 13.66 -9.14 -10.42
CA VAL A 271 14.02 -7.79 -9.99
C VAL A 271 14.41 -6.92 -11.18
N ARG A 272 15.28 -7.42 -12.05
CA ARG A 272 15.69 -6.70 -13.27
C ARG A 272 14.51 -6.37 -14.17
N THR A 273 13.67 -7.38 -14.50
CA THR A 273 12.50 -7.19 -15.38
C THR A 273 11.56 -6.12 -14.86
N LEU A 274 11.30 -6.11 -13.55
CA LEU A 274 10.44 -5.12 -12.91
C LEU A 274 11.03 -3.72 -12.98
N LEU A 275 12.30 -3.58 -12.57
CA LEU A 275 12.98 -2.29 -12.47
C LEU A 275 13.29 -1.67 -13.83
N ASP A 276 13.66 -2.46 -14.82
CA ASP A 276 13.90 -1.97 -16.19
C ASP A 276 12.60 -1.45 -16.84
N ALA A 277 11.46 -2.06 -16.49
CA ALA A 277 10.15 -1.66 -17.01
C ALA A 277 9.50 -0.49 -16.25
N ARG A 278 10.05 -0.03 -15.11
CA ARG A 278 9.39 0.90 -14.17
C ARG A 278 8.77 2.13 -14.80
N ALA A 279 9.44 2.73 -15.78
CA ALA A 279 8.97 3.92 -16.48
C ALA A 279 7.64 3.70 -17.23
N THR A 280 7.32 2.44 -17.57
CA THR A 280 6.16 2.08 -18.39
C THR A 280 5.03 1.43 -17.59
N LEU A 281 5.22 1.21 -16.28
CA LEU A 281 4.23 0.51 -15.43
C LEU A 281 3.00 1.38 -15.13
N GLY A 282 3.08 2.70 -15.27
CA GLY A 282 1.99 3.61 -14.92
C GLY A 282 1.77 3.77 -13.40
N THR A 283 2.74 3.35 -12.58
CA THR A 283 2.72 3.49 -11.13
C THR A 283 3.77 4.52 -10.67
N PRO A 284 3.42 5.51 -9.84
CA PRO A 284 4.38 6.50 -9.33
C PRO A 284 5.30 5.95 -8.24
N LEU A 285 4.90 4.90 -7.53
CA LEU A 285 5.70 4.24 -6.51
C LEU A 285 5.71 2.72 -6.71
N LEU A 286 6.89 2.13 -6.57
CA LEU A 286 7.13 0.70 -6.67
C LEU A 286 8.04 0.25 -5.52
N SER A 287 7.66 -0.79 -4.75
CA SER A 287 8.48 -1.34 -3.66
C SER A 287 8.84 -2.80 -3.91
N VAL A 288 10.12 -3.10 -3.81
CA VAL A 288 10.65 -4.48 -3.93
C VAL A 288 10.54 -5.19 -2.57
N TYR A 289 10.02 -6.38 -2.55
CA TYR A 289 9.96 -7.26 -1.38
C TYR A 289 11.04 -8.32 -1.48
N GLU A 290 12.10 -8.34 -0.63
CA GLU A 290 12.42 -7.47 0.50
C GLU A 290 13.95 -7.23 0.59
N TRP A 291 14.43 -6.39 1.51
CA TRP A 291 15.86 -6.08 1.63
C TRP A 291 16.68 -7.26 2.09
N ILE A 292 16.33 -7.86 3.24
CA ILE A 292 17.11 -8.93 3.89
C ILE A 292 16.25 -10.18 4.07
N ASP A 293 16.84 -11.35 3.88
CA ASP A 293 16.22 -12.65 4.15
C ASP A 293 15.66 -12.74 5.57
N THR A 294 14.53 -13.45 5.71
CA THR A 294 13.84 -13.65 6.98
C THR A 294 14.02 -15.08 7.50
N PRO A 295 15.12 -15.41 8.17
CA PRO A 295 15.48 -16.80 8.52
C PRO A 295 14.41 -17.51 9.37
N ASN A 296 13.67 -16.74 10.18
CA ASN A 296 12.64 -17.27 11.08
C ASN A 296 11.21 -17.31 10.45
N ALA A 297 11.08 -17.11 9.14
CA ALA A 297 9.78 -17.29 8.47
C ALA A 297 9.39 -18.77 8.38
N ASN A 298 8.08 -19.04 8.20
CA ASN A 298 7.50 -20.38 8.31
C ASN A 298 8.01 -21.38 7.27
N ASP A 299 8.32 -20.92 6.07
CA ASP A 299 8.75 -21.79 4.96
C ASP A 299 9.96 -21.24 4.20
N ALA A 300 10.58 -22.07 3.38
CA ALA A 300 11.79 -21.72 2.63
C ALA A 300 11.57 -20.58 1.63
N VAL A 301 10.38 -20.47 1.05
CA VAL A 301 10.02 -19.39 0.12
C VAL A 301 10.01 -18.07 0.87
N GLN A 302 9.27 -18.00 1.99
CA GLN A 302 9.17 -16.79 2.82
C GLN A 302 10.50 -16.37 3.46
N ARG A 303 11.44 -17.32 3.64
CA ARG A 303 12.77 -17.03 4.18
C ARG A 303 13.75 -16.40 3.19
N SER A 304 13.44 -16.36 1.89
CA SER A 304 14.43 -16.14 0.84
C SER A 304 14.11 -15.01 -0.15
N TYR A 305 13.26 -14.07 0.22
CA TYR A 305 12.93 -12.91 -0.62
C TYR A 305 13.97 -11.78 -0.57
N GLY A 306 14.90 -11.78 0.39
CA GLY A 306 15.90 -10.73 0.55
C GLY A 306 16.76 -10.51 -0.69
N LEU A 307 17.11 -9.26 -0.98
CA LEU A 307 18.17 -8.90 -1.94
C LEU A 307 19.55 -9.22 -1.37
N VAL A 308 19.65 -9.24 -0.04
CA VAL A 308 20.80 -9.74 0.71
C VAL A 308 20.38 -10.90 1.60
N ARG A 309 21.33 -11.76 1.93
CA ARG A 309 21.10 -12.88 2.87
C ARG A 309 20.99 -12.37 4.31
N ALA A 310 20.59 -13.24 5.22
CA ALA A 310 20.45 -12.90 6.64
C ALA A 310 21.78 -12.42 7.28
N ASP A 311 22.93 -12.86 6.76
CA ASP A 311 24.27 -12.39 7.15
C ASP A 311 24.71 -11.11 6.42
N ARG A 312 23.81 -10.49 5.64
CA ARG A 312 24.02 -9.32 4.79
C ARG A 312 24.94 -9.54 3.58
N SER A 313 25.34 -10.77 3.28
CA SER A 313 26.04 -11.06 2.03
C SER A 313 25.12 -10.81 0.82
N PRO A 314 25.63 -10.22 -0.27
CA PRO A 314 24.80 -9.87 -1.42
C PRO A 314 24.32 -11.11 -2.18
N LYS A 315 23.13 -11.02 -2.79
CA LYS A 315 22.65 -11.96 -3.80
C LYS A 315 22.74 -11.34 -5.20
N LEU A 316 22.63 -12.15 -6.23
CA LEU A 316 22.57 -11.70 -7.63
C LEU A 316 21.45 -10.63 -7.85
N ALA A 317 20.40 -10.70 -7.06
CA ALA A 317 19.28 -9.75 -7.12
C ALA A 317 19.69 -8.33 -6.69
N LEU A 318 20.63 -8.18 -5.76
CA LEU A 318 21.16 -6.86 -5.37
C LEU A 318 21.91 -6.20 -6.53
N ASP A 319 22.76 -6.96 -7.23
CA ASP A 319 23.50 -6.47 -8.39
C ASP A 319 22.55 -6.10 -9.55
N ALA A 320 21.52 -6.92 -9.75
CA ALA A 320 20.46 -6.64 -10.73
C ALA A 320 19.73 -5.32 -10.39
N ALA A 321 19.35 -5.12 -9.14
CA ALA A 321 18.71 -3.89 -8.68
C ALA A 321 19.61 -2.67 -8.87
N SER A 322 20.86 -2.76 -8.41
CA SER A 322 21.84 -1.67 -8.55
C SER A 322 22.08 -1.27 -10.01
N THR A 323 22.21 -2.25 -10.90
CA THR A 323 22.39 -2.00 -12.32
C THR A 323 21.17 -1.30 -12.92
N SER A 324 19.97 -1.83 -12.72
CA SER A 324 18.74 -1.26 -13.28
C SER A 324 18.40 0.14 -12.75
N LEU A 325 18.70 0.42 -11.47
CA LEU A 325 18.42 1.73 -10.87
C LEU A 325 19.40 2.81 -11.33
N ARG A 326 20.68 2.45 -11.60
CA ARG A 326 21.70 3.41 -12.05
C ARG A 326 21.68 3.72 -13.55
N THR A 327 21.24 2.77 -14.38
CA THR A 327 21.27 2.93 -15.84
C THR A 327 20.37 4.08 -16.33
N THR A 328 19.39 4.49 -15.54
CA THR A 328 18.44 5.56 -15.89
C THR A 328 18.98 6.97 -15.62
N THR A 329 19.98 7.11 -14.74
CA THR A 329 20.59 8.43 -14.41
C THR A 329 21.59 8.90 -15.47
N SER A 330 21.90 8.07 -16.47
CA SER A 330 22.93 8.32 -17.47
C SER A 330 22.40 8.55 -18.90
N LYS A 331 21.10 8.87 -19.10
CA LYS A 331 20.63 9.37 -20.39
C LYS A 331 20.70 10.90 -20.40
N PRO A 332 21.50 11.47 -21.32
CA PRO A 332 21.63 12.93 -21.48
C PRO A 332 20.32 13.59 -21.90
#